data_85066212692ae42e34147b4ad2754dde
#
_entry.id   85066212692ae42e34147b4ad2754dde
#
_cell.length_a   1.000
_cell.length_b   1.000
_cell.length_c   1.000
_cell.angle_alpha   90.00
_cell.angle_beta   90.00
_cell.angle_gamma   90.00
#
_symmetry.space_group_name_H-M   'P 1'
#
loop_
_entity.id
_entity.type
_entity.pdbx_description
1 polymer ?
#
loop_
_entity_poly.entity_id
_entity_poly.type
_entity_poly.pdbx_seq_one_letter_code
_entity_poly.pdbx_strand_id
1 'polypeptide(L)'
;VRKETGRVIQKNIGRIFRQYNVVEYKGIKDYISINDFYKSIGYACLLQSNTERVQEILPSQVTVTLAGEHYPRSLHVFLEKAYGVHMEEEAPGIYYIKGLLFPLQILVIRELSKEDNIWLSRLRSGLKPDEDIEVLMKEYKGKERNPLYETAMDLILRANWETCQEVEKMCDALRELFADELEERETIGLEKGLEQGKMAKLITQVMRKREKGQSAARIAEDLMEPAEVVQRLYDLIGLHPDSDAEHILAYMESWDKV
;
A
#
# COMPACT_ATOMS: atom_id res chain seq x y z
N VAL A 1 -18.65 -5.98 1.70
CA VAL A 1 -19.62 -4.92 1.30
C VAL A 1 -21.00 -5.52 1.10
N ARG A 2 -22.04 -4.97 1.74
CA ARG A 2 -23.44 -5.37 1.55
C ARG A 2 -24.10 -4.44 0.53
N LYS A 3 -24.69 -4.99 -0.52
CA LYS A 3 -25.46 -4.23 -1.50
C LYS A 3 -26.91 -4.09 -1.02
N GLU A 4 -27.46 -2.90 -1.03
CA GLU A 4 -28.86 -2.65 -0.72
C GLU A 4 -29.78 -3.39 -1.70
N THR A 5 -30.86 -3.96 -1.19
CA THR A 5 -31.83 -4.69 -2.01
C THR A 5 -32.44 -3.76 -3.07
N GLY A 6 -32.47 -4.20 -4.32
CA GLY A 6 -33.02 -3.43 -5.46
C GLY A 6 -32.05 -2.41 -6.07
N ARG A 7 -30.90 -2.12 -5.45
CA ARG A 7 -29.91 -1.19 -6.04
C ARG A 7 -29.17 -1.83 -7.21
N VAL A 8 -29.26 -1.21 -8.37
CA VAL A 8 -28.48 -1.59 -9.56
C VAL A 8 -27.19 -0.79 -9.58
N ILE A 9 -26.06 -1.48 -9.65
CA ILE A 9 -24.75 -0.83 -9.83
C ILE A 9 -24.51 -0.69 -11.33
N GLN A 10 -24.48 0.56 -11.80
CA GLN A 10 -24.31 0.87 -13.22
C GLN A 10 -22.88 0.62 -13.72
N LYS A 11 -21.86 0.78 -12.84
CA LYS A 11 -20.46 0.56 -13.18
C LYS A 11 -20.21 -0.91 -13.55
N ASN A 12 -19.47 -1.13 -14.64
CA ASN A 12 -19.14 -2.47 -15.16
C ASN A 12 -18.45 -3.36 -14.11
N ILE A 13 -17.56 -2.81 -13.27
CA ILE A 13 -16.89 -3.51 -12.16
C ILE A 13 -17.86 -4.06 -11.10
N GLY A 14 -19.07 -3.53 -11.01
CA GLY A 14 -20.07 -3.93 -10.05
C GLY A 14 -21.16 -4.88 -10.62
N ARG A 15 -21.09 -5.27 -11.88
CA ARG A 15 -22.11 -6.13 -12.52
C ARG A 15 -22.23 -7.51 -11.87
N ILE A 16 -21.10 -8.07 -11.42
CA ILE A 16 -21.08 -9.36 -10.73
C ILE A 16 -21.66 -9.29 -9.31
N PHE A 17 -21.72 -8.11 -8.69
CA PHE A 17 -22.07 -7.96 -7.29
C PHE A 17 -23.44 -8.48 -6.94
N ARG A 18 -23.49 -9.32 -5.91
CA ARG A 18 -24.69 -9.87 -5.29
C ARG A 18 -25.02 -9.11 -4.00
N GLN A 19 -25.81 -9.70 -3.14
CA GLN A 19 -26.21 -9.09 -1.86
C GLN A 19 -24.99 -8.86 -0.95
N TYR A 20 -24.03 -9.80 -0.92
CA TYR A 20 -22.81 -9.74 -0.13
C TYR A 20 -21.60 -9.85 -1.06
N ASN A 21 -20.62 -9.00 -0.84
CA ASN A 21 -19.45 -8.94 -1.70
C ASN A 21 -18.21 -8.82 -0.85
N VAL A 22 -17.33 -9.82 -0.90
CA VAL A 22 -16.00 -9.79 -0.34
C VAL A 22 -15.10 -9.13 -1.38
N VAL A 23 -14.43 -8.06 -1.00
CA VAL A 23 -13.51 -7.33 -1.88
C VAL A 23 -12.16 -7.24 -1.19
N GLU A 24 -11.15 -7.82 -1.81
CA GLU A 24 -9.75 -7.69 -1.42
C GLU A 24 -9.05 -6.79 -2.45
N TYR A 25 -8.49 -5.70 -1.99
CA TYR A 25 -7.68 -4.80 -2.81
C TYR A 25 -6.21 -4.95 -2.44
N LYS A 26 -5.37 -5.13 -3.44
CA LYS A 26 -3.92 -5.10 -3.31
C LYS A 26 -3.40 -3.72 -3.65
N GLY A 27 -2.68 -3.17 -2.70
CA GLY A 27 -2.08 -1.85 -2.80
C GLY A 27 -1.11 -1.72 -3.97
N ILE A 28 -0.78 -0.50 -4.27
CA ILE A 28 0.17 -0.16 -5.32
C ILE A 28 1.52 -0.81 -5.00
N LYS A 29 2.12 -1.48 -5.99
CA LYS A 29 3.34 -2.31 -5.90
C LYS A 29 3.15 -3.69 -5.22
N ASP A 30 1.94 -4.05 -4.80
CA ASP A 30 1.62 -5.38 -4.31
C ASP A 30 0.98 -6.22 -5.45
N TYR A 31 0.86 -7.53 -5.27
CA TYR A 31 0.30 -8.42 -6.28
C TYR A 31 -0.73 -9.37 -5.67
N ILE A 32 -1.70 -9.80 -6.50
CA ILE A 32 -2.69 -10.80 -6.10
C ILE A 32 -2.03 -12.18 -6.12
N SER A 33 -1.92 -12.79 -4.93
CA SER A 33 -1.34 -14.11 -4.75
C SER A 33 -2.40 -15.21 -4.59
N ILE A 34 -1.95 -16.48 -4.64
CA ILE A 34 -2.78 -17.65 -4.31
C ILE A 34 -3.30 -17.57 -2.86
N ASN A 35 -2.49 -17.04 -1.95
CA ASN A 35 -2.89 -16.87 -0.55
C ASN A 35 -4.03 -15.86 -0.40
N ASP A 36 -4.04 -14.80 -1.21
CA ASP A 36 -5.14 -13.81 -1.20
C ASP A 36 -6.44 -14.41 -1.71
N PHE A 37 -6.37 -15.28 -2.71
CA PHE A 37 -7.51 -16.05 -3.15
C PHE A 37 -8.08 -16.88 -2.00
N TYR A 38 -7.26 -17.70 -1.33
CA TYR A 38 -7.73 -18.52 -0.21
C TYR A 38 -8.25 -17.68 0.96
N LYS A 39 -7.58 -16.59 1.29
CA LYS A 39 -8.00 -15.66 2.33
C LYS A 39 -9.39 -15.09 2.03
N SER A 40 -9.63 -14.66 0.79
CA SER A 40 -10.90 -14.07 0.40
C SER A 40 -12.04 -15.08 0.34
N ILE A 41 -11.76 -16.30 -0.13
CA ILE A 41 -12.71 -17.43 -0.05
C ILE A 41 -13.01 -17.77 1.42
N GLY A 42 -11.98 -17.79 2.29
CA GLY A 42 -12.15 -18.00 3.73
C GLY A 42 -13.08 -16.95 4.37
N TYR A 43 -12.91 -15.68 4.04
CA TYR A 43 -13.81 -14.62 4.50
C TYR A 43 -15.25 -14.79 3.99
N ALA A 44 -15.43 -15.21 2.75
CA ALA A 44 -16.76 -15.51 2.21
C ALA A 44 -17.43 -16.71 2.92
N CYS A 45 -16.66 -17.74 3.23
CA CYS A 45 -17.13 -18.89 4.03
C CYS A 45 -17.48 -18.47 5.46
N LEU A 46 -16.64 -17.66 6.12
CA LEU A 46 -16.91 -17.14 7.47
C LEU A 46 -18.18 -16.27 7.48
N LEU A 47 -18.34 -15.39 6.48
CA LEU A 47 -19.55 -14.59 6.34
C LEU A 47 -20.80 -15.45 6.25
N GLN A 48 -20.74 -16.56 5.50
CA GLN A 48 -21.86 -17.47 5.30
C GLN A 48 -22.15 -18.34 6.53
N SER A 49 -21.12 -18.72 7.29
CA SER A 49 -21.25 -19.60 8.46
C SER A 49 -21.58 -18.86 9.74
N ASN A 50 -21.21 -17.58 9.86
CA ASN A 50 -21.43 -16.76 11.04
C ASN A 50 -22.79 -16.03 10.99
N THR A 51 -23.86 -16.81 10.93
CA THR A 51 -25.26 -16.35 10.87
C THR A 51 -26.08 -17.00 11.98
N GLU A 52 -27.17 -16.36 12.39
CA GLU A 52 -28.06 -16.89 13.44
C GLU A 52 -28.81 -18.14 13.00
N ARG A 53 -29.10 -18.24 11.70
CA ARG A 53 -29.88 -19.35 11.10
C ARG A 53 -29.07 -20.09 10.08
N VAL A 54 -29.25 -21.41 10.04
CA VAL A 54 -28.65 -22.25 9.00
C VAL A 54 -29.14 -21.83 7.62
N GLN A 55 -28.23 -21.65 6.65
CA GLN A 55 -28.51 -21.20 5.29
C GLN A 55 -29.17 -19.81 5.20
N GLU A 56 -28.96 -18.94 6.14
CA GLU A 56 -29.47 -17.56 6.09
C GLU A 56 -28.86 -16.79 4.90
N ILE A 57 -27.58 -17.07 4.59
CA ILE A 57 -26.89 -16.53 3.42
C ILE A 57 -26.59 -17.70 2.46
N LEU A 58 -27.14 -17.64 1.25
CA LEU A 58 -26.89 -18.64 0.23
C LEU A 58 -25.61 -18.33 -0.56
N PRO A 59 -24.86 -19.34 -1.07
CA PRO A 59 -23.69 -19.12 -1.92
C PRO A 59 -23.97 -18.22 -3.13
N SER A 60 -25.16 -18.31 -3.70
CA SER A 60 -25.62 -17.47 -4.83
C SER A 60 -25.77 -15.98 -4.49
N GLN A 61 -25.78 -15.63 -3.21
CA GLN A 61 -25.88 -14.25 -2.72
C GLN A 61 -24.52 -13.62 -2.42
N VAL A 62 -23.45 -14.38 -2.54
CA VAL A 62 -22.08 -13.94 -2.22
C VAL A 62 -21.25 -13.88 -3.49
N THR A 63 -20.40 -12.86 -3.62
CA THR A 63 -19.36 -12.78 -4.63
C THR A 63 -18.03 -12.42 -3.98
N VAL A 64 -16.93 -12.79 -4.65
CA VAL A 64 -15.59 -12.43 -4.25
C VAL A 64 -14.95 -11.60 -5.36
N THR A 65 -14.29 -10.50 -5.02
CA THR A 65 -13.56 -9.67 -5.96
C THR A 65 -12.12 -9.49 -5.44
N LEU A 66 -11.15 -9.78 -6.28
CA LEU A 66 -9.74 -9.49 -6.05
C LEU A 66 -9.35 -8.35 -7.01
N ALA A 67 -8.85 -7.25 -6.49
CA ALA A 67 -8.41 -6.11 -7.29
C ALA A 67 -6.92 -5.85 -7.07
N GLY A 68 -6.17 -5.64 -8.14
CA GLY A 68 -4.74 -5.36 -8.09
C GLY A 68 -4.26 -4.69 -9.36
N GLU A 69 -3.06 -4.15 -9.31
CA GLU A 69 -2.49 -3.37 -10.42
C GLU A 69 -2.22 -4.22 -11.66
N HIS A 70 -1.75 -5.45 -11.47
CA HIS A 70 -1.29 -6.33 -12.56
C HIS A 70 -2.08 -7.63 -12.66
N TYR A 71 -2.08 -8.21 -13.86
CA TYR A 71 -2.67 -9.52 -14.12
C TYR A 71 -1.99 -10.63 -13.30
N PRO A 72 -2.75 -11.40 -12.49
CA PRO A 72 -2.20 -12.39 -11.56
C PRO A 72 -1.90 -13.73 -12.23
N ARG A 73 -0.84 -13.81 -13.05
CA ARG A 73 -0.47 -15.00 -13.84
C ARG A 73 -0.35 -16.27 -13.01
N SER A 74 0.28 -16.18 -11.84
CA SER A 74 0.48 -17.35 -10.95
C SER A 74 -0.85 -17.88 -10.41
N LEU A 75 -1.78 -16.99 -10.06
CA LEU A 75 -3.11 -17.36 -9.62
C LEU A 75 -3.91 -17.99 -10.77
N HIS A 76 -3.84 -17.42 -11.98
CA HIS A 76 -4.51 -17.98 -13.17
C HIS A 76 -4.09 -19.44 -13.41
N VAL A 77 -2.78 -19.70 -13.54
CA VAL A 77 -2.23 -21.05 -13.74
C VAL A 77 -2.63 -22.00 -12.61
N PHE A 78 -2.64 -21.51 -11.37
CA PHE A 78 -3.05 -22.30 -10.22
C PHE A 78 -4.54 -22.69 -10.30
N LEU A 79 -5.43 -21.74 -10.63
CA LEU A 79 -6.87 -21.99 -10.73
C LEU A 79 -7.19 -23.02 -11.83
N GLU A 80 -6.53 -22.93 -12.97
CA GLU A 80 -6.68 -23.93 -14.04
C GLU A 80 -6.23 -25.33 -13.59
N LYS A 81 -5.05 -25.44 -12.97
CA LYS A 81 -4.49 -26.73 -12.57
C LYS A 81 -5.22 -27.36 -11.39
N ALA A 82 -5.55 -26.57 -10.36
CA ALA A 82 -6.10 -27.08 -9.11
C ALA A 82 -7.61 -27.26 -9.15
N TYR A 83 -8.34 -26.44 -9.91
CA TYR A 83 -9.79 -26.40 -9.93
C TYR A 83 -10.40 -26.65 -11.31
N GLY A 84 -9.61 -26.66 -12.38
CA GLY A 84 -10.11 -26.83 -13.76
C GLY A 84 -10.98 -25.67 -14.23
N VAL A 85 -10.82 -24.49 -13.66
CA VAL A 85 -11.60 -23.29 -13.99
C VAL A 85 -10.76 -22.29 -14.79
N HIS A 86 -11.42 -21.51 -15.65
CA HIS A 86 -10.77 -20.53 -16.51
C HIS A 86 -11.14 -19.11 -16.10
N MET A 87 -10.23 -18.18 -16.38
CA MET A 87 -10.46 -16.74 -16.26
C MET A 87 -10.98 -16.23 -17.61
N GLU A 88 -12.24 -15.84 -17.66
CA GLU A 88 -12.90 -15.27 -18.85
C GLU A 88 -12.88 -13.74 -18.77
N GLU A 89 -12.35 -13.07 -19.78
CA GLU A 89 -12.40 -11.61 -19.87
C GLU A 89 -13.81 -11.17 -20.25
N GLU A 90 -14.47 -10.46 -19.35
CA GLU A 90 -15.82 -9.90 -19.54
C GLU A 90 -15.78 -8.49 -20.16
N ALA A 91 -14.77 -7.71 -19.80
CA ALA A 91 -14.47 -6.39 -20.33
C ALA A 91 -13.01 -6.07 -20.03
N PRO A 92 -12.40 -5.03 -20.62
CA PRO A 92 -11.02 -4.66 -20.36
C PRO A 92 -10.70 -4.58 -18.87
N GLY A 93 -9.77 -5.44 -18.42
CA GLY A 93 -9.34 -5.54 -17.03
C GLY A 93 -10.34 -6.17 -16.05
N ILE A 94 -11.43 -6.74 -16.53
CA ILE A 94 -12.45 -7.41 -15.73
C ILE A 94 -12.54 -8.87 -16.14
N TYR A 95 -12.15 -9.76 -15.23
CA TYR A 95 -12.13 -11.20 -15.47
C TYR A 95 -13.07 -11.90 -14.53
N TYR A 96 -13.91 -12.83 -15.05
CA TYR A 96 -14.80 -13.67 -14.27
C TYR A 96 -14.30 -15.11 -14.21
N ILE A 97 -14.45 -15.72 -13.04
CA ILE A 97 -14.16 -17.13 -12.82
C ILE A 97 -15.44 -17.78 -12.27
N LYS A 98 -15.96 -18.74 -13.03
CA LYS A 98 -17.12 -19.54 -12.70
C LYS A 98 -16.70 -20.96 -12.30
N GLY A 99 -17.57 -21.69 -11.61
CA GLY A 99 -17.29 -23.06 -11.20
C GLY A 99 -16.60 -23.21 -9.85
N LEU A 100 -16.30 -22.11 -9.16
CA LEU A 100 -15.86 -22.10 -7.77
C LEU A 100 -17.07 -22.06 -6.81
N LEU A 101 -16.77 -22.18 -5.50
CA LEU A 101 -17.79 -22.11 -4.44
C LEU A 101 -18.60 -20.79 -4.50
N PHE A 102 -17.92 -19.69 -4.83
CA PHE A 102 -18.52 -18.39 -5.06
C PHE A 102 -18.08 -17.85 -6.42
N PRO A 103 -18.93 -17.11 -7.15
CA PRO A 103 -18.49 -16.37 -8.32
C PRO A 103 -17.35 -15.42 -7.95
N LEU A 104 -16.25 -15.49 -8.68
CA LEU A 104 -15.04 -14.70 -8.43
C LEU A 104 -14.84 -13.73 -9.58
N GLN A 105 -14.48 -12.49 -9.24
CA GLN A 105 -14.02 -11.46 -10.16
C GLN A 105 -12.57 -11.07 -9.86
N ILE A 106 -11.79 -10.89 -10.91
CA ILE A 106 -10.47 -10.24 -10.83
C ILE A 106 -10.53 -8.92 -11.58
N LEU A 107 -10.08 -7.86 -10.93
CA LEU A 107 -9.93 -6.53 -11.54
C LEU A 107 -8.44 -6.23 -11.71
N VAL A 108 -8.02 -6.06 -12.96
CA VAL A 108 -6.66 -5.65 -13.32
C VAL A 108 -6.68 -4.16 -13.60
N ILE A 109 -6.27 -3.36 -12.64
CA ILE A 109 -6.47 -1.91 -12.62
C ILE A 109 -5.84 -1.22 -13.83
N ARG A 110 -4.68 -1.67 -14.29
CA ARG A 110 -3.99 -1.12 -15.48
C ARG A 110 -4.73 -1.35 -16.79
N GLU A 111 -5.57 -2.36 -16.85
CA GLU A 111 -6.32 -2.76 -18.06
C GLU A 111 -7.74 -2.20 -18.07
N LEU A 112 -8.23 -1.65 -16.94
CA LEU A 112 -9.57 -1.08 -16.86
C LEU A 112 -9.75 0.10 -17.84
N SER A 113 -10.94 0.16 -18.48
CA SER A 113 -11.37 1.34 -19.25
C SER A 113 -11.26 2.60 -18.40
N LYS A 114 -10.50 3.58 -18.87
CA LYS A 114 -10.27 4.85 -18.16
C LYS A 114 -11.55 5.70 -18.10
N GLU A 115 -12.41 5.56 -19.10
CA GLU A 115 -13.66 6.31 -19.22
C GLU A 115 -14.69 5.79 -18.22
N ASP A 116 -14.87 4.46 -18.16
CA ASP A 116 -15.85 3.83 -17.28
C ASP A 116 -15.41 3.84 -15.80
N ASN A 117 -14.09 3.80 -15.55
CA ASN A 117 -13.53 3.59 -14.23
C ASN A 117 -12.47 4.65 -13.86
N ILE A 118 -12.81 5.93 -14.06
CA ILE A 118 -11.88 7.08 -13.92
C ILE A 118 -11.00 6.99 -12.65
N TRP A 119 -11.61 6.71 -11.50
CA TRP A 119 -10.91 6.65 -10.23
C TRP A 119 -10.12 5.35 -10.05
N LEU A 120 -10.78 4.22 -10.26
CA LEU A 120 -10.16 2.91 -10.02
C LEU A 120 -9.02 2.64 -11.00
N SER A 121 -9.18 3.01 -12.29
CA SER A 121 -8.13 2.83 -13.31
C SER A 121 -6.86 3.64 -13.02
N ARG A 122 -6.95 4.64 -12.16
CA ARG A 122 -5.84 5.51 -11.74
C ARG A 122 -5.31 5.21 -10.34
N LEU A 123 -5.92 4.27 -9.62
CA LEU A 123 -5.42 3.79 -8.32
C LEU A 123 -4.23 2.83 -8.54
N ARG A 124 -3.18 3.34 -9.17
CA ARG A 124 -1.97 2.62 -9.58
C ARG A 124 -0.77 3.55 -9.63
N SER A 125 0.42 2.99 -9.80
CA SER A 125 1.66 3.73 -10.05
C SER A 125 1.83 4.09 -11.52
N GLY A 126 2.73 5.05 -11.81
CA GLY A 126 3.16 5.44 -13.16
C GLY A 126 2.03 6.11 -13.96
N LEU A 127 1.29 7.00 -13.32
CA LEU A 127 0.34 7.89 -13.98
C LEU A 127 1.09 8.92 -14.81
N LYS A 128 0.46 9.35 -15.91
CA LYS A 128 0.96 10.43 -16.75
C LYS A 128 0.37 11.77 -16.31
N PRO A 129 1.17 12.85 -16.30
CA PRO A 129 0.68 14.18 -15.91
C PRO A 129 -0.57 14.60 -16.67
N ASP A 130 -0.48 14.64 -17.99
CA ASP A 130 -1.51 15.23 -18.87
C ASP A 130 -2.74 14.32 -19.02
N GLU A 131 -2.53 13.01 -19.14
CA GLU A 131 -3.61 12.06 -19.44
C GLU A 131 -4.37 11.59 -18.21
N ASP A 132 -3.68 11.48 -17.08
CA ASP A 132 -4.25 10.84 -15.88
C ASP A 132 -4.47 11.84 -14.75
N ILE A 133 -3.46 12.66 -14.40
CA ILE A 133 -3.55 13.57 -13.25
C ILE A 133 -4.49 14.73 -13.54
N GLU A 134 -4.39 15.40 -14.71
CA GLU A 134 -5.30 16.47 -15.06
C GLU A 134 -6.77 16.01 -15.11
N VAL A 135 -7.03 14.81 -15.63
CA VAL A 135 -8.38 14.25 -15.68
C VAL A 135 -8.92 14.00 -14.27
N LEU A 136 -8.08 13.43 -13.37
CA LEU A 136 -8.46 13.25 -11.97
C LEU A 136 -8.77 14.57 -11.29
N MET A 137 -7.97 15.60 -11.52
CA MET A 137 -8.18 16.92 -10.94
C MET A 137 -9.52 17.53 -11.37
N LYS A 138 -9.85 17.42 -12.66
CA LYS A 138 -11.16 17.88 -13.18
C LYS A 138 -12.32 17.13 -12.52
N GLU A 139 -12.18 15.81 -12.35
CA GLU A 139 -13.19 14.96 -11.72
C GLU A 139 -13.29 15.13 -10.20
N TYR A 140 -12.19 15.53 -9.55
CA TYR A 140 -12.15 15.80 -8.11
C TYR A 140 -12.83 17.10 -7.76
N LYS A 141 -12.76 18.09 -8.65
CA LYS A 141 -13.34 19.42 -8.43
C LYS A 141 -14.84 19.34 -8.05
N GLY A 142 -15.18 19.90 -6.90
CA GLY A 142 -16.52 19.86 -6.31
C GLY A 142 -16.82 18.58 -5.51
N LYS A 143 -15.87 17.67 -5.35
CA LYS A 143 -15.98 16.44 -4.56
C LYS A 143 -15.04 16.44 -3.34
N GLU A 144 -14.32 17.51 -3.09
CA GLU A 144 -13.25 17.66 -2.10
C GLU A 144 -13.74 17.37 -0.67
N ARG A 145 -15.00 17.66 -0.39
CA ARG A 145 -15.63 17.42 0.92
C ARG A 145 -16.15 15.99 1.11
N ASN A 146 -15.98 15.13 0.13
CA ASN A 146 -16.41 13.74 0.22
C ASN A 146 -15.23 12.84 0.65
N PRO A 147 -15.27 12.23 1.85
CA PRO A 147 -14.14 11.49 2.39
C PRO A 147 -13.67 10.31 1.51
N LEU A 148 -14.57 9.73 0.68
CA LEU A 148 -14.18 8.65 -0.24
C LEU A 148 -13.30 9.15 -1.38
N TYR A 149 -13.65 10.31 -1.95
CA TYR A 149 -12.85 10.91 -3.03
C TYR A 149 -11.55 11.50 -2.50
N GLU A 150 -11.57 12.10 -1.31
CA GLU A 150 -10.39 12.59 -0.61
C GLU A 150 -9.40 11.43 -0.36
N THR A 151 -9.85 10.34 0.26
CA THR A 151 -9.01 9.16 0.49
C THR A 151 -8.46 8.56 -0.81
N ALA A 152 -9.29 8.45 -1.85
CA ALA A 152 -8.85 7.91 -3.14
C ALA A 152 -7.79 8.81 -3.79
N MET A 153 -7.99 10.13 -3.74
CA MET A 153 -7.03 11.11 -4.25
C MET A 153 -5.71 11.02 -3.49
N ASP A 154 -5.74 11.00 -2.16
CA ASP A 154 -4.56 10.86 -1.31
C ASP A 154 -3.75 9.61 -1.65
N LEU A 155 -4.39 8.45 -1.77
CA LEU A 155 -3.72 7.20 -2.17
C LEU A 155 -3.07 7.30 -3.56
N ILE A 156 -3.76 7.91 -4.53
CA ILE A 156 -3.23 8.09 -5.89
C ILE A 156 -2.03 9.03 -5.88
N LEU A 157 -2.12 10.13 -5.16
CA LEU A 157 -1.06 11.14 -5.07
C LEU A 157 0.19 10.58 -4.39
N ARG A 158 0.05 9.89 -3.27
CA ARG A 158 1.17 9.23 -2.57
C ARG A 158 1.90 8.24 -3.46
N ALA A 159 1.16 7.51 -4.28
CA ALA A 159 1.74 6.52 -5.19
C ALA A 159 2.45 7.11 -6.40
N ASN A 160 2.12 8.34 -6.77
CA ASN A 160 2.61 9.03 -7.96
C ASN A 160 3.27 10.38 -7.61
N TRP A 161 3.85 10.48 -6.42
CA TRP A 161 4.35 11.72 -5.86
C TRP A 161 5.30 12.48 -6.80
N GLU A 162 6.28 11.79 -7.40
CA GLU A 162 7.25 12.41 -8.32
C GLU A 162 6.55 13.03 -9.53
N THR A 163 5.60 12.30 -10.12
CA THR A 163 4.79 12.79 -11.25
C THR A 163 3.93 13.97 -10.86
N CYS A 164 3.37 13.96 -9.65
CA CYS A 164 2.51 15.03 -9.15
C CYS A 164 3.30 16.32 -8.87
N GLN A 165 4.55 16.22 -8.40
CA GLN A 165 5.43 17.39 -8.23
C GLN A 165 5.74 18.09 -9.55
N GLU A 166 5.82 17.35 -10.67
CA GLU A 166 5.98 17.94 -12.00
C GLU A 166 4.74 18.75 -12.40
N VAL A 167 3.54 18.23 -12.08
CA VAL A 167 2.26 18.91 -12.37
C VAL A 167 1.99 20.07 -11.41
N GLU A 168 2.44 20.00 -10.16
CA GLU A 168 2.32 21.07 -9.17
C GLU A 168 2.94 22.39 -9.66
N LYS A 169 4.06 22.30 -10.38
CA LYS A 169 4.70 23.48 -11.01
C LYS A 169 3.83 24.13 -12.07
N MET A 170 2.77 23.45 -12.52
CA MET A 170 1.87 23.89 -13.57
C MET A 170 0.48 24.31 -13.08
N CYS A 171 0.07 24.02 -11.84
CA CYS A 171 -1.31 24.23 -11.40
C CYS A 171 -1.45 24.67 -9.93
N ASP A 172 -1.94 25.89 -9.71
CA ASP A 172 -2.17 26.47 -8.36
C ASP A 172 -3.20 25.67 -7.52
N ALA A 173 -4.15 24.98 -8.17
CA ALA A 173 -5.14 24.14 -7.49
C ALA A 173 -4.52 22.87 -6.84
N LEU A 174 -3.39 22.40 -7.35
CA LEU A 174 -2.63 21.30 -6.76
C LEU A 174 -1.87 21.74 -5.50
N ARG A 175 -1.36 22.98 -5.48
CA ARG A 175 -0.69 23.53 -4.30
C ARG A 175 -1.57 23.57 -3.07
N GLU A 176 -2.82 23.93 -3.23
CA GLU A 176 -3.79 24.01 -2.12
C GLU A 176 -4.12 22.63 -1.57
N LEU A 177 -4.20 21.62 -2.45
CA LEU A 177 -4.42 20.21 -2.09
C LEU A 177 -3.20 19.55 -1.43
N PHE A 178 -2.00 19.97 -1.82
CA PHE A 178 -0.74 19.43 -1.34
C PHE A 178 -0.17 20.15 -0.11
N ALA A 179 -0.74 21.30 0.27
CA ALA A 179 -0.19 22.12 1.35
C ALA A 179 -0.02 21.29 2.64
N ASP A 180 -1.07 20.59 3.05
CA ASP A 180 -1.08 19.79 4.28
C ASP A 180 -0.13 18.56 4.18
N GLU A 181 -0.11 17.89 3.02
CA GLU A 181 0.76 16.72 2.77
C GLU A 181 2.24 17.13 2.64
N LEU A 182 2.53 18.30 2.07
CA LEU A 182 3.88 18.86 2.00
C LEU A 182 4.39 19.22 3.40
N GLU A 183 3.58 19.86 4.22
CA GLU A 183 3.91 20.24 5.61
C GLU A 183 4.15 18.97 6.45
N GLU A 184 3.31 17.93 6.32
CA GLU A 184 3.50 16.66 7.03
C GLU A 184 4.81 15.97 6.59
N ARG A 185 5.10 15.92 5.29
CA ARG A 185 6.34 15.29 4.77
C ARG A 185 7.59 16.09 5.12
N GLU A 186 7.50 17.41 5.09
CA GLU A 186 8.59 18.27 5.53
C GLU A 186 8.88 18.05 7.01
N THR A 187 7.85 17.98 7.84
CA THR A 187 7.97 17.68 9.28
C THR A 187 8.59 16.30 9.52
N ILE A 188 8.09 15.25 8.87
CA ILE A 188 8.65 13.89 8.96
C ILE A 188 10.08 13.84 8.44
N GLY A 189 10.38 14.54 7.35
CA GLY A 189 11.74 14.63 6.79
C GLY A 189 12.70 15.34 7.74
N LEU A 190 12.24 16.42 8.37
CA LEU A 190 13.03 17.19 9.34
C LEU A 190 13.28 16.38 10.63
N GLU A 191 12.27 15.69 11.15
CA GLU A 191 12.40 14.81 12.32
C GLU A 191 13.38 13.66 12.05
N LYS A 192 13.23 12.95 10.93
CA LYS A 192 14.16 11.89 10.53
C LYS A 192 15.59 12.42 10.34
N GLY A 193 15.74 13.54 9.66
CA GLY A 193 17.07 14.17 9.49
C GLY A 193 17.70 14.58 10.81
N LEU A 194 16.90 15.07 11.76
CA LEU A 194 17.36 15.43 13.10
C LEU A 194 17.77 14.18 13.89
N GLU A 195 16.99 13.11 13.85
CA GLU A 195 17.31 11.84 14.52
C GLU A 195 18.56 11.19 13.93
N GLN A 196 18.68 11.13 12.61
CA GLN A 196 19.88 10.62 11.94
C GLN A 196 21.11 11.47 12.27
N GLY A 197 20.98 12.78 12.29
CA GLY A 197 22.06 13.69 12.67
C GLY A 197 22.51 13.52 14.13
N LYS A 198 21.58 13.33 15.07
CA LYS A 198 21.88 13.02 16.47
C LYS A 198 22.61 11.68 16.60
N MET A 199 22.13 10.65 15.90
CA MET A 199 22.72 9.32 15.93
C MET A 199 24.12 9.32 15.31
N ALA A 200 24.32 9.94 14.17
CA ALA A 200 25.65 10.08 13.53
C ALA A 200 26.66 10.80 14.43
N LYS A 201 26.20 11.85 15.15
CA LYS A 201 27.02 12.54 16.14
C LYS A 201 27.38 11.62 17.30
N LEU A 202 26.45 10.87 17.84
CA LEU A 202 26.68 9.91 18.92
C LEU A 202 27.66 8.83 18.49
N ILE A 203 27.49 8.24 17.31
CA ILE A 203 28.43 7.26 16.73
C ILE A 203 29.85 7.83 16.68
N THR A 204 30.01 9.05 16.13
CA THR A 204 31.30 9.71 16.03
C THR A 204 31.95 9.91 17.41
N GLN A 205 31.16 10.25 18.43
CA GLN A 205 31.64 10.44 19.79
C GLN A 205 32.06 9.11 20.43
N VAL A 206 31.30 8.06 20.24
CA VAL A 206 31.61 6.71 20.73
C VAL A 206 32.90 6.20 20.07
N MET A 207 33.02 6.34 18.74
CA MET A 207 34.25 5.97 18.00
C MET A 207 35.51 6.63 18.60
N ARG A 208 35.48 7.97 18.73
CA ARG A 208 36.64 8.75 19.28
C ARG A 208 37.00 8.37 20.70
N LYS A 209 36.00 8.06 21.55
CA LYS A 209 36.26 7.69 22.95
C LYS A 209 36.73 6.23 23.05
N ARG A 210 36.23 5.34 22.18
CA ARG A 210 36.71 3.97 22.07
C ARG A 210 38.16 3.89 21.60
N GLU A 211 38.56 4.72 20.62
CA GLU A 211 39.98 4.86 20.20
C GLU A 211 40.91 5.30 21.35
N LYS A 212 40.38 6.06 22.31
CA LYS A 212 41.08 6.44 23.53
C LYS A 212 41.06 5.37 24.62
N GLY A 213 40.56 4.19 24.33
CA GLY A 213 40.52 3.04 25.25
C GLY A 213 39.48 3.12 26.36
N GLN A 214 38.46 3.99 26.23
CA GLN A 214 37.36 4.06 27.20
C GLN A 214 36.41 2.86 27.02
N SER A 215 35.88 2.32 28.11
CA SER A 215 34.85 1.31 28.09
C SER A 215 33.48 1.88 27.72
N ALA A 216 32.60 1.05 27.18
CA ALA A 216 31.24 1.46 26.81
C ALA A 216 30.46 2.08 27.99
N ALA A 217 30.58 1.49 29.20
CA ALA A 217 29.96 2.04 30.42
C ALA A 217 30.44 3.47 30.73
N ARG A 218 31.76 3.71 30.63
CA ARG A 218 32.32 5.04 30.86
C ARG A 218 31.91 6.05 29.79
N ILE A 219 31.79 5.59 28.53
CA ILE A 219 31.33 6.43 27.43
C ILE A 219 29.86 6.82 27.62
N ALA A 220 29.02 5.89 28.04
CA ALA A 220 27.62 6.16 28.35
C ALA A 220 27.42 7.21 29.44
N GLU A 221 28.21 7.08 30.52
CA GLU A 221 28.22 8.06 31.62
C GLU A 221 28.68 9.45 31.15
N ASP A 222 29.80 9.51 30.42
CA ASP A 222 30.37 10.76 29.91
C ASP A 222 29.45 11.48 28.89
N LEU A 223 28.67 10.74 28.09
CA LEU A 223 27.79 11.30 27.09
C LEU A 223 26.37 11.50 27.60
N MET A 224 26.06 11.01 28.81
CA MET A 224 24.70 10.97 29.40
C MET A 224 23.70 10.26 28.51
N GLU A 225 24.13 9.19 27.83
CA GLU A 225 23.32 8.38 26.94
C GLU A 225 23.00 7.02 27.56
N PRO A 226 21.89 6.36 27.18
CA PRO A 226 21.54 5.05 27.69
C PRO A 226 22.65 4.03 27.47
N ALA A 227 23.00 3.31 28.53
CA ALA A 227 24.11 2.34 28.50
C ALA A 227 23.92 1.25 27.43
N GLU A 228 22.68 0.80 27.21
CA GLU A 228 22.32 -0.20 26.20
C GLU A 228 22.59 0.30 24.78
N VAL A 229 22.26 1.56 24.48
CA VAL A 229 22.50 2.17 23.16
C VAL A 229 24.00 2.29 22.90
N VAL A 230 24.74 2.79 23.89
CA VAL A 230 26.18 2.96 23.75
C VAL A 230 26.90 1.61 23.67
N GLN A 231 26.45 0.59 24.40
CA GLN A 231 27.02 -0.75 24.31
C GLN A 231 26.80 -1.35 22.92
N ARG A 232 25.59 -1.27 22.36
CA ARG A 232 25.30 -1.74 20.99
C ARG A 232 26.19 -1.05 19.95
N LEU A 233 26.33 0.26 20.04
CA LEU A 233 27.22 1.03 19.15
C LEU A 233 28.68 0.62 19.32
N TYR A 234 29.14 0.46 20.55
CA TYR A 234 30.51 0.06 20.87
C TYR A 234 30.85 -1.30 20.26
N ASP A 235 29.93 -2.25 20.35
CA ASP A 235 30.10 -3.60 19.80
C ASP A 235 30.06 -3.58 18.27
N LEU A 236 29.14 -2.83 17.68
CA LEU A 236 29.01 -2.68 16.22
C LEU A 236 30.27 -2.01 15.61
N ILE A 237 30.78 -0.96 16.22
CA ILE A 237 32.01 -0.30 15.82
C ILE A 237 33.19 -1.29 15.95
N GLY A 238 33.14 -2.17 16.96
CA GLY A 238 34.17 -3.21 17.16
C GLY A 238 34.17 -4.28 16.05
N LEU A 239 33.03 -4.58 15.49
CA LEU A 239 32.88 -5.51 14.37
C LEU A 239 33.31 -4.88 13.03
N HIS A 240 33.24 -3.55 12.91
CA HIS A 240 33.54 -2.80 11.69
C HIS A 240 34.56 -1.66 11.96
N PRO A 241 35.81 -1.98 12.31
CA PRO A 241 36.76 -0.99 12.78
C PRO A 241 37.21 0.05 11.74
N ASP A 242 37.09 -0.29 10.46
CA ASP A 242 37.47 0.55 9.33
C ASP A 242 36.30 1.37 8.74
N SER A 243 35.12 1.26 9.33
CA SER A 243 33.90 1.97 8.86
C SER A 243 33.83 3.36 9.50
N ASP A 244 33.32 4.32 8.72
CA ASP A 244 33.00 5.66 9.24
C ASP A 244 31.59 5.68 9.89
N ALA A 245 31.21 6.83 10.44
CA ALA A 245 29.95 6.98 11.16
C ALA A 245 28.72 6.79 10.28
N GLU A 246 28.81 7.10 8.98
CA GLU A 246 27.69 6.93 8.03
C GLU A 246 27.47 5.46 7.72
N HIS A 247 28.52 4.68 7.53
CA HIS A 247 28.40 3.22 7.33
C HIS A 247 27.89 2.52 8.59
N ILE A 248 28.34 2.91 9.78
CA ILE A 248 27.83 2.36 11.04
C ILE A 248 26.34 2.68 11.22
N LEU A 249 25.89 3.89 10.87
CA LEU A 249 24.48 4.26 10.89
C LEU A 249 23.65 3.38 9.94
N ALA A 250 24.13 3.15 8.72
CA ALA A 250 23.46 2.30 7.73
C ALA A 250 23.35 0.86 8.21
N TYR A 251 24.35 0.30 8.90
CA TYR A 251 24.27 -1.02 9.52
C TYR A 251 23.19 -1.10 10.60
N MET A 252 23.06 -0.07 11.45
CA MET A 252 22.00 -0.02 12.47
C MET A 252 20.61 -0.04 11.84
N GLU A 253 20.35 0.78 10.83
CA GLU A 253 19.06 0.85 10.15
C GLU A 253 18.68 -0.45 9.45
N SER A 254 19.66 -1.28 9.06
CA SER A 254 19.39 -2.59 8.46
C SER A 254 18.98 -3.66 9.49
N TRP A 255 19.39 -3.51 10.74
CA TRP A 255 19.08 -4.46 11.83
C TRP A 255 17.67 -4.25 12.41
N ASP A 256 17.17 -3.01 12.44
CA ASP A 256 15.84 -2.70 12.94
C ASP A 256 14.71 -3.12 11.94
N LYS A 257 15.09 -3.65 10.77
CA LYS A 257 14.16 -4.13 9.73
C LYS A 257 13.98 -5.66 9.71
N VAL A 258 14.64 -6.40 10.59
CA VAL A 258 14.55 -7.86 10.75
C VAL A 258 13.82 -8.17 12.04
#